data_1edf8743942f41b699ae1542b0337d30
#
_entry.id   1edf8743942f41b699ae1542b0337d30
#
_cell.length_a   1.000
_cell.length_b   1.000
_cell.length_c   1.000
_cell.angle_alpha   90.00
_cell.angle_beta   90.00
_cell.angle_gamma   90.00
#
_symmetry.space_group_name_H-M   'P 1'
#
loop_
_entity.id
_entity.type
_entity.pdbx_description
1 polymer ?
#
loop_
_entity_poly.entity_id
_entity_poly.type
_entity_poly.pdbx_seq_one_letter_code
_entity_poly.pdbx_strand_id
1 'polypeptide(L)'
;MKQAKIQICLFIVLLAGLTGCGSTAKKAEVTNSPEPSVSYEQGADFVGAVGAVDEEQGTMEFYNTTFQTMETYPYTGGTQILTKNNKQMTASEIEPGEVYDVYTSEDGKKVEKMIQNASVTEHEGASLEINQDEKRLTVRGVNYAYNDDLLVFSDGRQIDPLEITPEDEVTLRGMNGQAFSVVVTRGHGYIKPNNFKDFTGGTVTVQGEAILPVAKDMLLV
;
A
#
# COMPACT_ATOMS: atom_id res chain seq x y z
N MET A 1 -35.73 -1.49 42.25
CA MET A 1 -36.68 -2.61 42.05
C MET A 1 -37.58 -2.33 40.88
N LYS A 2 -37.39 -3.00 39.73
CA LYS A 2 -38.39 -3.30 38.72
C LYS A 2 -37.74 -4.29 37.74
N GLN A 3 -38.20 -5.52 37.83
CA GLN A 3 -37.78 -6.60 36.93
C GLN A 3 -38.55 -6.50 35.60
N ALA A 4 -37.89 -6.62 34.48
CA ALA A 4 -38.50 -6.77 33.18
C ALA A 4 -38.36 -8.24 32.71
N LYS A 5 -39.51 -8.84 32.44
CA LYS A 5 -39.69 -10.25 32.08
C LYS A 5 -39.30 -10.48 30.62
N ILE A 6 -38.46 -11.50 30.39
CA ILE A 6 -38.15 -12.04 29.09
C ILE A 6 -39.29 -12.97 28.67
N GLN A 7 -39.87 -12.71 27.51
CA GLN A 7 -40.92 -13.54 26.93
C GLN A 7 -40.33 -14.36 25.74
N ILE A 8 -40.19 -15.66 25.96
CA ILE A 8 -39.72 -16.62 24.97
C ILE A 8 -40.95 -17.07 24.17
N CYS A 9 -40.98 -16.75 22.87
CA CYS A 9 -41.95 -17.35 21.93
C CYS A 9 -41.37 -18.59 21.28
N LEU A 10 -41.86 -19.71 21.69
CA LEU A 10 -41.58 -21.02 21.10
C LEU A 10 -42.55 -21.26 19.93
N PHE A 11 -42.05 -21.30 18.69
CA PHE A 11 -42.81 -21.72 17.53
C PHE A 11 -42.49 -23.18 17.20
N ILE A 12 -43.47 -24.06 17.46
CA ILE A 12 -43.48 -25.46 17.00
C ILE A 12 -44.23 -25.49 15.66
N VAL A 13 -43.57 -25.90 14.60
CA VAL A 13 -44.23 -26.22 13.32
C VAL A 13 -44.16 -27.73 13.10
N LEU A 14 -45.33 -28.32 13.09
CA LEU A 14 -45.57 -29.73 12.74
C LEU A 14 -45.42 -29.93 11.23
N LEU A 15 -44.61 -30.93 10.83
CA LEU A 15 -44.58 -31.41 9.44
C LEU A 15 -45.36 -32.74 9.33
N ALA A 16 -46.33 -32.71 8.44
CA ALA A 16 -47.00 -33.92 7.94
C ALA A 16 -46.27 -34.41 6.71
N GLY A 17 -46.01 -35.75 6.65
CA GLY A 17 -45.31 -36.41 5.58
C GLY A 17 -46.15 -36.65 4.33
N LEU A 18 -45.44 -36.87 3.24
CA LEU A 18 -45.95 -37.55 2.02
C LEU A 18 -44.86 -38.51 1.51
N THR A 19 -45.20 -39.79 1.51
CA THR A 19 -44.44 -40.87 0.89
C THR A 19 -44.69 -40.88 -0.62
N GLY A 20 -43.61 -40.92 -1.41
CA GLY A 20 -43.63 -41.12 -2.86
C GLY A 20 -42.52 -42.08 -3.27
N CYS A 21 -42.93 -43.22 -3.83
CA CYS A 21 -42.11 -44.34 -4.26
C CYS A 21 -41.47 -44.13 -5.65
N GLY A 22 -40.21 -44.56 -5.82
CA GLY A 22 -39.76 -45.26 -7.03
C GLY A 22 -39.01 -44.47 -8.09
N SER A 23 -37.70 -44.68 -8.17
CA SER A 23 -37.04 -45.39 -9.29
C SER A 23 -35.49 -45.30 -9.14
N THR A 24 -34.88 -46.44 -9.34
CA THR A 24 -33.43 -46.67 -9.35
C THR A 24 -32.75 -45.90 -10.48
N ALA A 25 -31.94 -44.89 -10.12
CA ALA A 25 -30.95 -44.31 -11.00
C ALA A 25 -29.58 -44.38 -10.32
N LYS A 26 -28.58 -44.81 -11.08
CA LYS A 26 -27.20 -45.02 -10.67
C LYS A 26 -26.63 -43.80 -9.97
N LYS A 27 -26.10 -44.03 -8.77
CA LYS A 27 -25.36 -43.09 -7.96
C LYS A 27 -24.07 -42.72 -8.71
N ALA A 28 -24.04 -41.54 -9.32
CA ALA A 28 -22.80 -40.88 -9.68
C ALA A 28 -22.17 -40.34 -8.39
N GLU A 29 -20.99 -40.81 -8.09
CA GLU A 29 -20.17 -40.34 -6.99
C GLU A 29 -19.74 -38.93 -7.31
N VAL A 30 -20.41 -37.94 -6.69
CA VAL A 30 -19.98 -36.55 -6.72
C VAL A 30 -18.80 -36.44 -5.77
N THR A 31 -17.62 -36.40 -6.34
CA THR A 31 -16.40 -36.02 -5.64
C THR A 31 -16.61 -34.57 -5.20
N ASN A 32 -16.95 -34.37 -3.94
CA ASN A 32 -16.90 -33.06 -3.31
C ASN A 32 -15.43 -32.65 -3.25
N SER A 33 -14.98 -31.93 -4.27
CA SER A 33 -13.83 -31.05 -4.13
C SER A 33 -14.27 -29.93 -3.16
N PRO A 34 -13.53 -29.66 -2.08
CA PRO A 34 -13.86 -28.53 -1.24
C PRO A 34 -13.72 -27.27 -2.11
N GLU A 35 -14.86 -26.64 -2.43
CA GLU A 35 -14.80 -25.24 -2.84
C GLU A 35 -14.03 -24.48 -1.77
N PRO A 36 -13.04 -23.64 -2.15
CA PRO A 36 -12.43 -22.76 -1.19
C PRO A 36 -13.55 -21.88 -0.64
N SER A 37 -13.92 -22.12 0.60
CA SER A 37 -14.79 -21.24 1.36
C SER A 37 -14.04 -19.93 1.51
N VAL A 38 -14.30 -18.96 0.62
CA VAL A 38 -13.90 -17.59 0.80
C VAL A 38 -14.73 -17.08 1.97
N SER A 39 -14.19 -17.17 3.18
CA SER A 39 -14.74 -16.45 4.30
C SER A 39 -14.45 -14.96 4.07
N TYR A 40 -15.43 -14.27 3.52
CA TYR A 40 -15.49 -12.84 3.62
C TYR A 40 -15.71 -12.53 5.08
N GLU A 41 -14.68 -11.99 5.80
CA GLU A 41 -15.08 -11.29 7.00
C GLU A 41 -14.05 -11.15 8.08
N GLN A 42 -13.01 -10.52 7.73
CA GLN A 42 -12.43 -9.58 8.69
C GLN A 42 -11.94 -8.41 7.86
N GLY A 43 -12.32 -7.18 8.24
CA GLY A 43 -11.66 -6.01 7.68
C GLY A 43 -10.16 -6.14 7.87
N ALA A 44 -9.38 -5.47 7.06
CA ALA A 44 -7.93 -5.43 7.24
C ALA A 44 -7.57 -5.03 8.67
N ASP A 45 -6.49 -5.58 9.21
CA ASP A 45 -6.00 -5.20 10.53
C ASP A 45 -5.51 -3.75 10.52
N PHE A 46 -4.92 -3.34 9.39
CA PHE A 46 -4.57 -1.94 9.14
C PHE A 46 -4.43 -1.65 7.64
N VAL A 47 -4.43 -0.37 7.30
CA VAL A 47 -4.02 0.14 5.99
C VAL A 47 -2.58 0.61 6.11
N GLY A 48 -1.69 0.07 5.27
CA GLY A 48 -0.27 0.37 5.29
C GLY A 48 0.26 0.86 3.94
N ALA A 49 1.04 1.95 3.95
CA ALA A 49 1.85 2.32 2.80
C ALA A 49 3.22 1.63 2.93
N VAL A 50 3.68 0.98 1.85
CA VAL A 50 4.93 0.24 1.88
C VAL A 50 6.12 1.18 1.89
N GLY A 51 6.96 1.07 2.91
CA GLY A 51 8.25 1.76 3.02
C GLY A 51 9.35 0.98 2.30
N ALA A 52 9.48 -0.28 2.65
CA ALA A 52 10.50 -1.16 2.07
C ALA A 52 10.06 -2.62 2.07
N VAL A 53 10.63 -3.38 1.13
CA VAL A 53 10.57 -4.85 1.12
C VAL A 53 11.99 -5.38 1.13
N ASP A 54 12.32 -6.15 2.16
CA ASP A 54 13.61 -6.84 2.28
C ASP A 54 13.39 -8.34 2.02
N GLU A 55 13.70 -8.76 0.80
CA GLU A 55 13.55 -10.16 0.38
C GLU A 55 14.59 -11.08 1.04
N GLU A 56 15.76 -10.56 1.43
CA GLU A 56 16.81 -11.37 2.07
C GLU A 56 16.43 -11.71 3.51
N GLN A 57 15.87 -10.75 4.23
CA GLN A 57 15.39 -10.93 5.60
C GLN A 57 13.95 -11.44 5.67
N GLY A 58 13.19 -11.37 4.57
CA GLY A 58 11.78 -11.72 4.53
C GLY A 58 10.93 -10.77 5.37
N THR A 59 11.18 -9.46 5.27
CA THR A 59 10.45 -8.42 6.02
C THR A 59 9.89 -7.35 5.11
N MET A 60 8.77 -6.77 5.53
CA MET A 60 8.14 -5.60 4.90
C MET A 60 7.99 -4.51 5.94
N GLU A 61 8.35 -3.30 5.59
CA GLU A 61 8.14 -2.11 6.38
C GLU A 61 6.93 -1.33 5.86
N PHE A 62 6.05 -0.93 6.76
CA PHE A 62 4.84 -0.17 6.44
C PHE A 62 4.75 1.08 7.31
N TYR A 63 4.34 2.18 6.70
CA TYR A 63 3.67 3.24 7.44
C TYR A 63 2.23 2.82 7.73
N ASN A 64 1.96 2.47 8.99
CA ASN A 64 0.62 2.10 9.45
C ASN A 64 -0.24 3.35 9.58
N THR A 65 -1.24 3.51 8.71
CA THR A 65 -2.06 4.73 8.66
C THR A 65 -3.00 4.88 9.87
N THR A 66 -3.28 3.80 10.58
CA THR A 66 -4.14 3.80 11.77
C THR A 66 -3.40 4.31 13.00
N PHE A 67 -2.19 3.81 13.22
CA PHE A 67 -1.36 4.22 14.37
C PHE A 67 -0.39 5.35 14.04
N GLN A 68 -0.25 5.69 12.75
CA GLN A 68 0.65 6.73 12.24
C GLN A 68 2.11 6.48 12.65
N THR A 69 2.56 5.25 12.50
CA THR A 69 3.91 4.79 12.86
C THR A 69 4.47 3.88 11.77
N MET A 70 5.80 3.84 11.69
CA MET A 70 6.51 2.85 10.89
C MET A 70 6.57 1.53 11.65
N GLU A 71 6.19 0.45 11.00
CA GLU A 71 6.16 -0.90 11.57
C GLU A 71 6.73 -1.91 10.56
N THR A 72 7.51 -2.86 11.07
CA THR A 72 8.13 -3.91 10.26
C THR A 72 7.54 -5.26 10.60
N TYR A 73 7.10 -5.98 9.59
CA TYR A 73 6.50 -7.30 9.71
C TYR A 73 7.25 -8.33 8.88
N PRO A 74 7.53 -9.52 9.43
CA PRO A 74 7.98 -10.64 8.62
C PRO A 74 6.86 -11.12 7.68
N TYR A 75 7.27 -11.62 6.51
CA TYR A 75 6.42 -12.30 5.56
C TYR A 75 7.08 -13.61 5.10
N THR A 76 6.36 -14.45 4.41
CA THR A 76 6.87 -15.76 3.94
C THR A 76 6.41 -16.00 2.49
N GLY A 77 6.94 -17.04 1.86
CA GLY A 77 6.45 -17.49 0.54
C GLY A 77 4.97 -17.92 0.52
N GLY A 78 4.34 -18.06 1.68
CA GLY A 78 2.90 -18.32 1.81
C GLY A 78 2.06 -17.05 1.97
N THR A 79 2.68 -15.88 2.11
CA THR A 79 1.96 -14.61 2.19
C THR A 79 1.26 -14.32 0.85
N GLN A 80 -0.03 -14.04 0.91
CA GLN A 80 -0.80 -13.70 -0.27
C GLN A 80 -0.69 -12.20 -0.55
N ILE A 81 -0.14 -11.82 -1.69
CA ILE A 81 -0.03 -10.43 -2.14
C ILE A 81 -0.91 -10.27 -3.37
N LEU A 82 -1.88 -9.38 -3.30
CA LEU A 82 -2.91 -9.24 -4.33
C LEU A 82 -3.02 -7.79 -4.81
N THR A 83 -3.24 -7.63 -6.12
CA THR A 83 -3.68 -6.34 -6.68
C THR A 83 -5.10 -6.03 -6.21
N LYS A 84 -5.54 -4.77 -6.41
CA LYS A 84 -6.94 -4.35 -6.18
C LYS A 84 -7.99 -5.16 -6.95
N ASN A 85 -7.57 -5.91 -7.97
CA ASN A 85 -8.42 -6.80 -8.77
C ASN A 85 -8.23 -8.29 -8.38
N ASN A 86 -7.68 -8.57 -7.21
CA ASN A 86 -7.40 -9.92 -6.68
C ASN A 86 -6.44 -10.77 -7.55
N LYS A 87 -5.61 -10.14 -8.38
CA LYS A 87 -4.55 -10.85 -9.10
C LYS A 87 -3.35 -11.04 -8.18
N GLN A 88 -2.81 -12.26 -8.12
CA GLN A 88 -1.60 -12.58 -7.35
C GLN A 88 -0.39 -11.79 -7.85
N MET A 89 0.40 -11.29 -6.90
CA MET A 89 1.69 -10.62 -7.08
C MET A 89 2.76 -11.33 -6.27
N THR A 90 4.02 -11.06 -6.61
CA THR A 90 5.20 -11.43 -5.80
C THR A 90 5.66 -10.23 -4.97
N ALA A 91 6.48 -10.47 -3.95
CA ALA A 91 7.04 -9.40 -3.13
C ALA A 91 7.93 -8.43 -3.94
N SER A 92 8.64 -8.95 -4.94
CA SER A 92 9.48 -8.16 -5.85
C SER A 92 8.71 -7.26 -6.82
N GLU A 93 7.40 -7.44 -6.95
CA GLU A 93 6.53 -6.58 -7.77
C GLU A 93 5.94 -5.41 -6.96
N ILE A 94 6.18 -5.36 -5.65
CA ILE A 94 5.71 -4.27 -4.80
C ILE A 94 6.61 -3.05 -4.99
N GLU A 95 6.01 -1.92 -5.29
CA GLU A 95 6.72 -0.66 -5.37
C GLU A 95 6.65 0.11 -4.04
N PRO A 96 7.74 0.78 -3.61
CA PRO A 96 7.70 1.67 -2.46
C PRO A 96 6.59 2.73 -2.60
N GLY A 97 5.90 3.00 -1.51
CA GLY A 97 4.80 3.96 -1.47
C GLY A 97 3.44 3.41 -1.93
N GLU A 98 3.34 2.18 -2.42
CA GLU A 98 2.05 1.54 -2.66
C GLU A 98 1.29 1.29 -1.35
N VAL A 99 -0.03 1.33 -1.40
CA VAL A 99 -0.89 1.23 -0.21
C VAL A 99 -1.73 -0.03 -0.26
N TYR A 100 -1.72 -0.76 0.85
CA TYR A 100 -2.39 -2.06 0.97
C TYR A 100 -3.30 -2.12 2.18
N ASP A 101 -4.37 -2.89 2.06
CA ASP A 101 -5.10 -3.49 3.16
C ASP A 101 -4.28 -4.68 3.67
N VAL A 102 -3.79 -4.62 4.89
CA VAL A 102 -2.87 -5.62 5.46
C VAL A 102 -3.60 -6.48 6.48
N TYR A 103 -3.42 -7.79 6.36
CA TYR A 103 -3.96 -8.82 7.25
C TYR A 103 -2.80 -9.57 7.87
N THR A 104 -2.77 -9.58 9.17
CA THR A 104 -1.72 -10.23 9.96
C THR A 104 -2.16 -11.60 10.46
N SER A 105 -1.20 -12.37 10.96
CA SER A 105 -1.49 -13.63 11.67
C SER A 105 -2.29 -13.35 12.94
N GLU A 106 -2.95 -14.39 13.48
CA GLU A 106 -3.78 -14.31 14.68
C GLU A 106 -3.04 -13.67 15.89
N ASP A 107 -1.73 -13.85 15.95
CA ASP A 107 -0.88 -13.23 16.98
C ASP A 107 -0.37 -11.81 16.59
N GLY A 108 -0.77 -11.30 15.44
CA GLY A 108 -0.42 -9.97 14.95
C GLY A 108 1.06 -9.78 14.53
N LYS A 109 1.83 -10.88 14.37
CA LYS A 109 3.29 -10.76 14.25
C LYS A 109 3.85 -10.89 12.84
N LYS A 110 3.07 -11.36 11.87
CA LYS A 110 3.51 -11.50 10.48
C LYS A 110 2.41 -11.13 9.51
N VAL A 111 2.77 -10.73 8.31
CA VAL A 111 1.79 -10.54 7.22
C VAL A 111 1.39 -11.90 6.65
N GLU A 112 0.09 -12.17 6.64
CA GLU A 112 -0.49 -13.35 5.97
C GLU A 112 -1.08 -13.02 4.62
N LYS A 113 -1.70 -11.85 4.50
CA LYS A 113 -2.28 -11.38 3.25
C LYS A 113 -2.19 -9.87 3.15
N MET A 114 -2.06 -9.36 1.94
CA MET A 114 -2.22 -7.95 1.64
C MET A 114 -2.89 -7.77 0.28
N ILE A 115 -3.72 -6.74 0.17
CA ILE A 115 -4.46 -6.42 -1.06
C ILE A 115 -4.25 -4.93 -1.34
N GLN A 116 -3.87 -4.56 -2.56
CA GLN A 116 -3.78 -3.14 -2.94
C GLN A 116 -5.10 -2.44 -2.62
N ASN A 117 -5.03 -1.37 -1.84
CA ASN A 117 -6.22 -0.67 -1.36
C ASN A 117 -6.91 0.10 -2.49
N ALA A 118 -8.16 -0.26 -2.78
CA ALA A 118 -8.95 0.34 -3.86
C ALA A 118 -9.52 1.73 -3.53
N SER A 119 -9.48 2.14 -2.26
CA SER A 119 -10.03 3.44 -1.80
C SER A 119 -8.99 4.56 -1.80
N VAL A 120 -7.73 4.23 -2.06
CA VAL A 120 -6.66 5.22 -2.17
C VAL A 120 -6.86 6.07 -3.42
N THR A 121 -6.80 7.37 -3.23
CA THR A 121 -6.72 8.33 -4.33
C THR A 121 -5.27 8.45 -4.77
N GLU A 122 -5.03 8.31 -6.05
CA GLU A 122 -3.73 8.42 -6.67
C GLU A 122 -3.71 9.59 -7.66
N HIS A 123 -2.71 10.46 -7.53
CA HIS A 123 -2.47 11.57 -8.45
C HIS A 123 -1.13 11.34 -9.14
N GLU A 124 -1.17 10.78 -10.33
CA GLU A 124 0.01 10.48 -11.14
C GLU A 124 0.47 11.67 -11.98
N GLY A 125 1.79 11.84 -12.15
CA GLY A 125 2.40 12.82 -13.04
C GLY A 125 1.96 14.25 -12.73
N ALA A 126 1.87 14.60 -11.47
CA ALA A 126 1.39 15.89 -11.00
C ALA A 126 2.52 16.70 -10.35
N SER A 127 2.45 18.04 -10.50
CA SER A 127 3.27 18.94 -9.69
C SER A 127 2.75 18.99 -8.26
N LEU A 128 3.63 19.15 -7.31
CA LEU A 128 3.33 19.17 -5.88
C LEU A 128 3.75 20.53 -5.27
N GLU A 129 2.84 21.12 -4.51
CA GLU A 129 3.15 22.25 -3.65
C GLU A 129 3.22 21.77 -2.20
N ILE A 130 4.28 22.11 -1.48
CA ILE A 130 4.53 21.71 -0.09
C ILE A 130 4.47 22.93 0.82
N ASN A 131 3.54 22.92 1.77
CA ASN A 131 3.49 23.88 2.86
C ASN A 131 3.90 23.16 4.16
N GLN A 132 5.14 23.41 4.59
CA GLN A 132 5.72 22.75 5.76
C GLN A 132 5.13 23.25 7.06
N ASP A 133 4.82 24.53 7.16
CA ASP A 133 4.28 25.15 8.38
C ASP A 133 2.90 24.57 8.71
N GLU A 134 2.12 24.29 7.67
CA GLU A 134 0.76 23.72 7.81
C GLU A 134 0.74 22.20 7.66
N LYS A 135 1.88 21.57 7.43
CA LYS A 135 1.97 20.11 7.10
C LYS A 135 0.97 19.73 6.03
N ARG A 136 0.98 20.46 4.90
CA ARG A 136 0.02 20.31 3.81
C ARG A 136 0.73 20.15 2.48
N LEU A 137 0.23 19.20 1.68
CA LEU A 137 0.56 19.01 0.28
C LEU A 137 -0.63 19.46 -0.57
N THR A 138 -0.37 20.17 -1.65
CA THR A 138 -1.39 20.52 -2.64
C THR A 138 -1.02 19.91 -3.99
N VAL A 139 -1.90 19.08 -4.53
CA VAL A 139 -1.75 18.44 -5.83
C VAL A 139 -3.01 18.65 -6.65
N ARG A 140 -2.86 19.22 -7.86
CA ARG A 140 -4.02 19.55 -8.74
C ARG A 140 -5.13 20.33 -8.02
N GLY A 141 -4.76 21.20 -7.07
CA GLY A 141 -5.71 21.98 -6.27
C GLY A 141 -6.40 21.23 -5.13
N VAL A 142 -6.05 19.96 -4.90
CA VAL A 142 -6.54 19.18 -3.76
C VAL A 142 -5.51 19.21 -2.64
N ASN A 143 -5.98 19.49 -1.41
CA ASN A 143 -5.13 19.56 -0.23
C ASN A 143 -5.13 18.21 0.51
N TYR A 144 -3.93 17.79 0.92
CA TYR A 144 -3.70 16.64 1.78
C TYR A 144 -2.88 17.07 3.00
N ALA A 145 -3.31 16.67 4.18
CA ALA A 145 -2.46 16.77 5.36
C ALA A 145 -1.39 15.67 5.31
N TYR A 146 -0.24 15.91 5.94
CA TYR A 146 0.78 14.89 6.15
C TYR A 146 1.42 15.04 7.53
N ASN A 147 2.08 14.01 8.01
CA ASN A 147 2.87 14.02 9.23
C ASN A 147 4.36 13.79 8.92
N ASP A 148 5.19 13.70 9.96
CA ASP A 148 6.64 13.54 9.82
C ASP A 148 7.05 12.17 9.26
N ASP A 149 6.13 11.19 9.26
CA ASP A 149 6.35 9.84 8.71
C ASP A 149 5.85 9.70 7.26
N LEU A 150 5.57 10.81 6.57
CA LEU A 150 5.24 10.78 5.14
C LEU A 150 6.36 10.06 4.37
N LEU A 151 6.00 9.02 3.66
CA LEU A 151 6.94 8.29 2.81
C LEU A 151 7.17 9.07 1.51
N VAL A 152 8.41 9.44 1.24
CA VAL A 152 8.80 10.10 -0.01
C VAL A 152 9.91 9.33 -0.68
N PHE A 153 9.73 9.02 -1.95
CA PHE A 153 10.70 8.23 -2.73
C PHE A 153 11.12 8.94 -4.00
N SER A 154 12.39 8.80 -4.34
CA SER A 154 12.95 9.12 -5.65
C SER A 154 13.92 8.02 -6.08
N ASP A 155 13.74 7.49 -7.28
CA ASP A 155 14.55 6.37 -7.81
C ASP A 155 14.64 5.17 -6.84
N GLY A 156 13.51 4.84 -6.19
CA GLY A 156 13.40 3.73 -5.24
C GLY A 156 14.09 3.97 -3.90
N ARG A 157 14.57 5.18 -3.62
CA ARG A 157 15.18 5.57 -2.34
C ARG A 157 14.27 6.54 -1.60
N GLN A 158 14.17 6.37 -0.31
CA GLN A 158 13.51 7.35 0.54
C GLN A 158 14.35 8.63 0.61
N ILE A 159 13.67 9.77 0.44
CA ILE A 159 14.25 11.11 0.48
C ILE A 159 13.47 11.99 1.46
N ASP A 160 14.03 13.15 1.82
CA ASP A 160 13.30 14.17 2.57
C ASP A 160 12.24 14.83 1.68
N PRO A 161 11.01 15.09 2.18
CA PRO A 161 10.01 15.86 1.44
C PRO A 161 10.50 17.19 0.88
N LEU A 162 11.49 17.83 1.53
CA LEU A 162 12.11 19.08 1.10
C LEU A 162 13.00 18.95 -0.13
N GLU A 163 13.37 17.74 -0.50
CA GLU A 163 14.14 17.50 -1.70
C GLU A 163 13.27 17.54 -2.97
N ILE A 164 11.93 17.53 -2.82
CA ILE A 164 11.01 17.67 -3.96
C ILE A 164 10.99 19.12 -4.42
N THR A 165 11.18 19.34 -5.70
CA THR A 165 11.13 20.67 -6.32
C THR A 165 9.82 20.88 -7.09
N PRO A 166 9.40 22.12 -7.37
CA PRO A 166 8.18 22.40 -8.14
C PRO A 166 8.18 21.85 -9.56
N GLU A 167 9.35 21.54 -10.11
CA GLU A 167 9.52 20.98 -11.44
C GLU A 167 9.42 19.44 -11.46
N ASP A 168 9.43 18.80 -10.30
CA ASP A 168 9.28 17.37 -10.21
C ASP A 168 7.83 16.95 -10.50
N GLU A 169 7.69 15.88 -11.24
CA GLU A 169 6.42 15.18 -11.37
C GLU A 169 6.36 14.06 -10.34
N VAL A 170 5.26 13.97 -9.63
CA VAL A 170 5.10 12.99 -8.56
C VAL A 170 3.83 12.15 -8.74
N THR A 171 3.87 10.96 -8.15
CA THR A 171 2.66 10.21 -7.80
C THR A 171 2.41 10.36 -6.31
N LEU A 172 1.33 11.05 -5.94
CA LEU A 172 0.87 11.17 -4.57
C LEU A 172 -0.23 10.14 -4.31
N ARG A 173 -0.11 9.39 -3.22
CA ARG A 173 -1.14 8.46 -2.74
C ARG A 173 -1.63 8.88 -1.37
N GLY A 174 -2.96 8.95 -1.25
CA GLY A 174 -3.60 9.37 -0.01
C GLY A 174 -5.07 8.94 0.06
N MET A 175 -5.66 9.12 1.22
CA MET A 175 -7.06 8.78 1.48
C MET A 175 -7.63 9.75 2.52
N ASN A 176 -8.89 10.13 2.37
CA ASN A 176 -9.61 11.00 3.32
C ASN A 176 -8.88 12.32 3.65
N GLY A 177 -8.17 12.90 2.66
CA GLY A 177 -7.43 14.14 2.83
C GLY A 177 -6.09 13.99 3.57
N GLN A 178 -5.63 12.77 3.81
CA GLN A 178 -4.32 12.44 4.37
C GLN A 178 -3.43 11.85 3.29
N ALA A 179 -2.21 12.37 3.13
CA ALA A 179 -1.17 11.79 2.27
C ALA A 179 -0.41 10.70 3.04
N PHE A 180 -0.11 9.61 2.34
CA PHE A 180 0.66 8.49 2.88
C PHE A 180 2.01 8.34 2.19
N SER A 181 2.04 8.55 0.88
CA SER A 181 3.28 8.48 0.11
C SER A 181 3.32 9.45 -1.05
N VAL A 182 4.53 9.85 -1.40
CA VAL A 182 4.85 10.61 -2.61
C VAL A 182 6.03 9.91 -3.30
N VAL A 183 5.87 9.61 -4.56
CA VAL A 183 6.92 9.01 -5.39
C VAL A 183 7.26 9.98 -6.51
N VAL A 184 8.50 10.43 -6.57
CA VAL A 184 9.00 11.27 -7.68
C VAL A 184 9.11 10.37 -8.91
N THR A 185 8.30 10.64 -9.93
CA THR A 185 8.24 9.87 -11.17
C THR A 185 9.08 10.48 -12.28
N ARG A 186 9.31 11.79 -12.19
CA ARG A 186 10.19 12.54 -13.07
C ARG A 186 10.84 13.66 -12.27
N GLY A 187 12.08 13.46 -11.93
CA GLY A 187 12.83 14.37 -11.06
C GLY A 187 13.98 15.06 -11.76
N HIS A 188 14.52 16.04 -11.08
CA HIS A 188 15.85 16.58 -11.37
C HIS A 188 16.88 15.55 -10.95
N GLY A 189 17.86 15.33 -11.80
CA GLY A 189 18.98 14.47 -11.44
C GLY A 189 19.76 15.09 -10.26
N TYR A 190 19.61 14.54 -9.07
CA TYR A 190 20.45 14.92 -7.93
C TYR A 190 21.85 14.39 -8.15
N ILE A 191 22.80 15.30 -8.32
CA ILE A 191 24.21 14.94 -8.37
C ILE A 191 24.79 15.25 -7.00
N LYS A 192 25.00 14.21 -6.17
CA LYS A 192 25.69 14.41 -4.89
C LYS A 192 27.11 14.95 -5.14
N PRO A 193 27.58 15.95 -4.37
CA PRO A 193 28.91 16.51 -4.54
C PRO A 193 30.04 15.47 -4.60
N ASN A 194 29.92 14.38 -3.86
CA ASN A 194 30.90 13.30 -3.86
C ASN A 194 30.97 12.48 -5.16
N ASN A 195 30.01 12.66 -6.05
CA ASN A 195 29.98 11.97 -7.35
C ASN A 195 30.63 12.79 -8.48
N PHE A 196 31.02 14.04 -8.17
CA PHE A 196 31.73 14.87 -9.16
C PHE A 196 33.17 14.44 -9.29
N LYS A 197 33.61 14.22 -10.51
CA LYS A 197 35.03 14.07 -10.84
C LYS A 197 35.64 15.38 -11.31
N ASP A 198 34.86 16.15 -12.07
CA ASP A 198 35.32 17.39 -12.68
C ASP A 198 34.12 18.31 -12.97
N PHE A 199 34.35 19.58 -12.93
CA PHE A 199 33.40 20.64 -13.29
C PHE A 199 34.10 21.63 -14.20
N THR A 200 33.94 21.52 -15.50
CA THR A 200 34.64 22.37 -16.50
C THR A 200 33.64 22.84 -17.56
N GLY A 201 33.59 24.16 -17.77
CA GLY A 201 32.95 24.75 -18.94
C GLY A 201 31.46 24.49 -19.13
N GLY A 202 30.68 24.39 -18.04
CA GLY A 202 29.24 24.18 -18.09
C GLY A 202 28.85 22.71 -18.24
N THR A 203 29.76 21.78 -17.92
CA THR A 203 29.51 20.35 -17.86
C THR A 203 29.98 19.79 -16.52
N VAL A 204 29.30 18.75 -16.03
CA VAL A 204 29.68 18.01 -14.85
C VAL A 204 29.99 16.58 -15.26
N THR A 205 31.17 16.09 -14.87
CA THR A 205 31.52 14.68 -15.01
C THR A 205 31.14 13.95 -13.73
N VAL A 206 30.19 13.05 -13.85
CA VAL A 206 29.75 12.19 -12.73
C VAL A 206 30.63 10.94 -12.68
N GLN A 207 30.88 10.44 -11.49
CA GLN A 207 31.62 9.20 -11.30
C GLN A 207 30.86 8.05 -11.97
N GLY A 208 31.37 7.58 -13.10
CA GLY A 208 30.77 6.45 -13.82
C GLY A 208 30.46 6.66 -15.26
N GLU A 209 30.71 7.72 -15.96
CA GLU A 209 30.60 7.81 -17.43
C GLU A 209 29.63 8.85 -18.01
N ALA A 210 28.74 9.45 -17.22
CA ALA A 210 27.85 10.47 -17.75
C ALA A 210 28.48 11.87 -17.68
N ILE A 211 28.51 12.56 -18.80
CA ILE A 211 28.75 14.00 -18.86
C ILE A 211 27.39 14.66 -18.99
N LEU A 212 26.99 15.39 -17.97
CA LEU A 212 25.72 16.09 -17.96
C LEU A 212 25.92 17.58 -18.22
N PRO A 213 25.13 18.22 -19.10
CA PRO A 213 25.13 19.66 -19.24
C PRO A 213 24.61 20.28 -17.94
N VAL A 214 25.31 21.30 -17.46
CA VAL A 214 24.88 22.08 -16.28
C VAL A 214 23.96 23.18 -16.76
N ALA A 215 22.69 23.13 -16.37
CA ALA A 215 21.79 24.25 -16.55
C ALA A 215 22.24 25.43 -15.67
N LYS A 216 21.95 26.65 -16.12
CA LYS A 216 22.42 27.89 -15.47
C LYS A 216 21.91 28.03 -14.03
N ASP A 217 20.86 27.27 -13.68
CA ASP A 217 20.14 27.32 -12.41
C ASP A 217 20.27 26.00 -11.62
N MET A 218 21.25 25.14 -11.96
CA MET A 218 21.49 23.91 -11.21
C MET A 218 22.07 24.27 -9.83
N LEU A 219 21.29 24.03 -8.78
CA LEU A 219 21.73 24.13 -7.39
C LEU A 219 22.63 22.94 -7.06
N LEU A 220 23.87 23.24 -6.72
CA LEU A 220 24.78 22.25 -6.11
C LEU A 220 24.47 22.19 -4.61
N VAL A 221 23.83 21.12 -4.19
CA VAL A 221 23.52 20.86 -2.78
C VAL A 221 24.60 19.97 -2.17
#